data_b58fcd090b30ee68b2b811f83cccf2cf
#
_entry.id   b58fcd090b30ee68b2b811f83cccf2cf
#
_cell.length_a   1.000
_cell.length_b   1.000
_cell.length_c   1.000
_cell.angle_alpha   90.00
_cell.angle_beta   90.00
_cell.angle_gamma   90.00
#
_symmetry.space_group_name_H-M   'P 1'
#
loop_
_entity.id
_entity.type
_entity.pdbx_description
1 polymer ?
#
loop_
_entity_poly.entity_id
_entity_poly.type
_entity_poly.pdbx_seq_one_letter_code
_entity_poly.pdbx_strand_id
1 'polypeptide(L)'
;GTIRSPLWRGGGKTFAATTRDYSQKVNRKVYRAAVRSILSELLRQERLVVVEDFVVAEPRTRNLVGMLEHLGLDRALIVHHEPDENLYLAARNLPQVDVVDTTGADPVSLVGSDRVLMTAVALRQFEERLA
;
A
#
# COMPACT_ATOMS: atom_id res chain seq x y z
N GLY A 1 50.87 -6.32 13.19
CA GLY A 1 50.19 -7.10 12.29
C GLY A 1 49.78 -8.47 12.77
N THR A 2 48.55 -8.82 12.49
CA THR A 2 48.03 -10.16 12.74
C THR A 2 47.54 -10.78 11.43
N ILE A 3 47.41 -12.12 11.41
CA ILE A 3 46.83 -12.82 10.27
C ILE A 3 45.35 -12.51 10.05
N ARG A 4 44.69 -11.84 11.01
CA ARG A 4 43.31 -11.41 10.95
C ARG A 4 43.13 -9.99 10.36
N SER A 5 44.24 -9.34 10.02
CA SER A 5 44.17 -7.99 9.39
C SER A 5 43.34 -8.04 8.12
N PRO A 6 42.59 -6.96 7.81
CA PRO A 6 41.83 -6.82 6.54
C PRO A 6 42.69 -6.96 5.28
N LEU A 7 44.00 -6.78 5.41
CA LEU A 7 44.96 -6.94 4.34
C LEU A 7 45.08 -8.40 3.87
N TRP A 8 44.81 -9.37 4.73
CA TRP A 8 45.00 -10.76 4.48
C TRP A 8 43.70 -11.45 4.00
N ARG A 9 43.91 -12.48 3.17
CA ARG A 9 42.80 -13.35 2.76
C ARG A 9 42.24 -14.05 4.00
N GLY A 10 40.92 -14.02 4.16
CA GLY A 10 40.24 -14.55 5.33
C GLY A 10 40.36 -13.69 6.59
N GLY A 11 40.97 -12.50 6.49
CA GLY A 11 41.04 -11.51 7.56
C GLY A 11 39.72 -10.77 7.79
N GLY A 12 39.73 -9.85 8.73
CA GLY A 12 38.60 -9.03 9.06
C GLY A 12 38.14 -8.10 7.92
N LYS A 13 36.90 -7.72 7.93
CA LYS A 13 36.37 -6.67 7.01
C LYS A 13 36.60 -5.29 7.63
N THR A 14 37.25 -4.40 6.91
CA THR A 14 37.52 -3.03 7.37
C THR A 14 36.24 -2.24 7.59
N PHE A 15 35.31 -2.35 6.64
CA PHE A 15 34.00 -1.72 6.70
C PHE A 15 32.91 -2.78 6.57
N ALA A 16 32.74 -3.56 7.64
CA ALA A 16 31.69 -4.57 7.68
C ALA A 16 30.30 -3.93 7.57
N ALA A 17 29.38 -4.66 6.94
CA ALA A 17 28.01 -4.22 6.86
C ALA A 17 27.38 -4.09 8.25
N THR A 18 26.79 -2.95 8.53
CA THR A 18 26.05 -2.66 9.75
C THR A 18 24.65 -2.14 9.40
N THR A 19 23.73 -2.33 10.30
CA THR A 19 22.39 -1.72 10.15
C THR A 19 22.52 -0.21 10.17
N ARG A 20 22.06 0.46 9.15
CA ARG A 20 22.07 1.92 9.08
C ARG A 20 20.79 2.44 8.42
N ASP A 21 20.50 3.70 8.68
CA ASP A 21 19.32 4.38 8.16
C ASP A 21 19.61 4.94 6.75
N TYR A 22 18.81 4.51 5.77
CA TYR A 22 18.84 4.99 4.39
C TYR A 22 17.67 5.93 4.08
N SER A 23 16.91 6.35 5.08
CA SER A 23 15.76 7.21 4.87
C SER A 23 16.15 8.52 4.19
N GLN A 24 15.27 8.99 3.30
CA GLN A 24 15.41 10.25 2.60
C GLN A 24 14.20 11.12 2.91
N LYS A 25 14.45 12.39 3.21
CA LYS A 25 13.38 13.36 3.39
C LYS A 25 12.80 13.76 2.04
N VAL A 26 11.48 13.70 1.94
CA VAL A 26 10.73 14.16 0.76
C VAL A 26 9.85 15.35 1.15
N ASN A 27 9.84 16.41 0.36
CA ASN A 27 8.98 17.56 0.59
C ASN A 27 7.50 17.18 0.42
N ARG A 28 6.63 17.78 1.22
CA ARG A 28 5.18 17.48 1.19
C ARG A 28 4.55 17.74 -0.18
N LYS A 29 4.96 18.81 -0.86
CA LYS A 29 4.47 19.13 -2.21
C LYS A 29 4.86 18.05 -3.24
N VAL A 30 6.08 17.51 -3.14
CA VAL A 30 6.55 16.41 -4.00
C VAL A 30 5.73 15.15 -3.73
N TYR A 31 5.49 14.82 -2.48
CA TYR A 31 4.67 13.67 -2.08
C TYR A 31 3.25 13.77 -2.65
N ARG A 32 2.60 14.93 -2.51
CA ARG A 32 1.26 15.17 -3.06
C ARG A 32 1.22 15.07 -4.57
N ALA A 33 2.21 15.64 -5.24
CA ALA A 33 2.33 15.54 -6.69
C ALA A 33 2.53 14.10 -7.15
N ALA A 34 3.32 13.32 -6.43
CA ALA A 34 3.50 11.89 -6.68
C ALA A 34 2.18 11.11 -6.56
N VAL A 35 1.41 11.33 -5.50
CA VAL A 35 0.11 10.67 -5.31
C VAL A 35 -0.88 11.06 -6.41
N ARG A 36 -0.93 12.32 -6.81
CA ARG A 36 -1.77 12.78 -7.94
C ARG A 36 -1.41 12.04 -9.23
N SER A 37 -0.12 11.95 -9.53
CA SER A 37 0.37 11.27 -10.73
C SER A 37 0.03 9.78 -10.72
N ILE A 38 0.17 9.13 -9.56
CA ILE A 38 -0.16 7.71 -9.38
C ILE A 38 -1.66 7.47 -9.61
N LEU A 39 -2.52 8.26 -8.99
CA LEU A 39 -3.97 8.12 -9.15
C LEU A 39 -4.41 8.36 -10.59
N SER A 40 -3.82 9.34 -11.27
CA SER A 40 -4.08 9.59 -12.69
C SER A 40 -3.67 8.41 -13.57
N GLU A 41 -2.52 7.80 -13.29
CA GLU A 41 -2.05 6.63 -14.03
C GLU A 41 -2.87 5.38 -13.75
N LEU A 42 -3.31 5.17 -12.51
CA LEU A 42 -4.23 4.09 -12.16
C LEU A 42 -5.56 4.20 -12.91
N LEU A 43 -6.07 5.42 -13.02
CA LEU A 43 -7.28 5.69 -13.79
C LEU A 43 -7.07 5.44 -15.28
N ARG A 44 -5.96 5.90 -15.85
CA ARG A 44 -5.61 5.69 -17.26
C ARG A 44 -5.49 4.20 -17.61
N GLN A 45 -4.94 3.40 -16.71
CA GLN A 45 -4.77 1.96 -16.89
C GLN A 45 -6.02 1.14 -16.52
N GLU A 46 -7.11 1.80 -16.13
CA GLU A 46 -8.35 1.15 -15.66
C GLU A 46 -8.13 0.22 -14.46
N ARG A 47 -7.15 0.55 -13.62
CA ARG A 47 -6.84 -0.18 -12.39
C ARG A 47 -7.56 0.37 -11.16
N LEU A 48 -8.17 1.53 -11.27
CA LEU A 48 -8.93 2.15 -10.19
C LEU A 48 -10.40 1.79 -10.31
N VAL A 49 -10.95 1.17 -9.28
CA VAL A 49 -12.36 0.82 -9.17
C VAL A 49 -12.98 1.63 -8.05
N VAL A 50 -14.03 2.37 -8.32
CA VAL A 50 -14.75 3.17 -7.32
C VAL A 50 -16.14 2.58 -7.10
N VAL A 51 -16.49 2.36 -5.83
CA VAL A 51 -17.81 1.88 -5.41
C VAL A 51 -18.43 2.89 -4.45
N GLU A 52 -19.74 2.92 -4.37
CA GLU A 52 -20.42 3.85 -3.46
C GLU A 52 -20.08 3.55 -2.01
N ASP A 53 -20.16 2.28 -1.64
CA ASP A 53 -19.78 1.81 -0.31
C ASP A 53 -19.28 0.37 -0.39
N PHE A 54 -18.45 -0.02 0.56
CA PHE A 54 -17.88 -1.35 0.66
C PHE A 54 -17.92 -1.80 2.12
N VAL A 55 -18.99 -2.50 2.49
CA VAL A 55 -19.23 -2.94 3.85
C VAL A 55 -19.28 -4.47 3.92
N VAL A 56 -18.56 -5.03 4.87
CA VAL A 56 -18.60 -6.44 5.21
C VAL A 56 -19.42 -6.60 6.49
N ALA A 57 -20.58 -7.25 6.41
CA ALA A 57 -21.49 -7.40 7.54
C ALA A 57 -20.88 -8.24 8.68
N GLU A 58 -20.14 -9.27 8.33
CA GLU A 58 -19.45 -10.15 9.28
C GLU A 58 -17.96 -10.22 8.98
N PRO A 59 -17.07 -10.31 9.98
CA PRO A 59 -15.63 -10.36 9.77
C PRO A 59 -15.16 -11.74 9.27
N ARG A 60 -15.71 -12.18 8.15
CA ARG A 60 -15.40 -13.47 7.54
C ARG A 60 -14.74 -13.30 6.19
N THR A 61 -13.58 -13.92 6.03
CA THR A 61 -12.80 -13.90 4.78
C THR A 61 -13.61 -14.39 3.59
N ARG A 62 -14.45 -15.41 3.76
CA ARG A 62 -15.29 -15.96 2.70
C ARG A 62 -16.24 -14.92 2.11
N ASN A 63 -16.83 -14.08 2.96
CA ASN A 63 -17.74 -13.02 2.50
C ASN A 63 -16.99 -11.96 1.69
N LEU A 64 -15.80 -11.57 2.15
CA LEU A 64 -14.96 -10.63 1.42
C LEU A 64 -14.51 -11.20 0.07
N VAL A 65 -14.06 -12.44 0.03
CA VAL A 65 -13.66 -13.11 -1.23
C VAL A 65 -14.82 -13.14 -2.21
N GLY A 66 -16.03 -13.48 -1.78
CA GLY A 66 -17.22 -13.47 -2.62
C GLY A 66 -17.53 -12.08 -3.19
N MET A 67 -17.41 -11.04 -2.39
CA MET A 67 -17.60 -9.66 -2.85
C MET A 67 -16.55 -9.23 -3.88
N LEU A 68 -15.28 -9.58 -3.65
CA LEU A 68 -14.19 -9.27 -4.58
C LEU A 68 -14.34 -10.04 -5.90
N GLU A 69 -14.72 -11.30 -5.85
CA GLU A 69 -14.99 -12.10 -7.06
C GLU A 69 -16.14 -11.50 -7.89
N HIS A 70 -17.18 -11.03 -7.22
CA HIS A 70 -18.30 -10.36 -7.90
C HIS A 70 -17.87 -9.09 -8.63
N LEU A 71 -16.89 -8.37 -8.10
CA LEU A 71 -16.28 -7.20 -8.73
C LEU A 71 -15.18 -7.55 -9.73
N GLY A 72 -14.83 -8.82 -9.88
CA GLY A 72 -13.75 -9.25 -10.77
C GLY A 72 -12.35 -8.92 -10.26
N LEU A 73 -12.18 -8.79 -8.95
CA LEU A 73 -10.92 -8.43 -8.31
C LEU A 73 -10.29 -9.66 -7.64
N ASP A 74 -9.00 -9.89 -7.89
CA ASP A 74 -8.21 -10.94 -7.25
C ASP A 74 -7.19 -10.32 -6.28
N ARG A 75 -6.28 -9.49 -6.80
CA ARG A 75 -5.28 -8.77 -6.01
C ARG A 75 -5.66 -7.31 -5.95
N ALA A 76 -6.00 -6.84 -4.77
CA ALA A 76 -6.51 -5.48 -4.62
C ALA A 76 -6.01 -4.81 -3.34
N LEU A 77 -5.80 -3.51 -3.43
CA LEU A 77 -5.71 -2.62 -2.30
C LEU A 77 -7.10 -1.99 -2.09
N ILE A 78 -7.67 -2.16 -0.91
CA ILE A 78 -8.96 -1.57 -0.55
C ILE A 78 -8.68 -0.31 0.26
N VAL A 79 -9.11 0.83 -0.27
CA VAL A 79 -8.99 2.13 0.40
C VAL A 79 -10.36 2.53 0.92
N HIS A 80 -10.50 2.53 2.23
CA HIS A 80 -11.73 2.89 2.90
C HIS A 80 -11.61 4.29 3.51
N HIS A 81 -12.72 5.00 3.63
CA HIS A 81 -12.73 6.36 4.16
C HIS A 81 -12.51 6.44 5.67
N GLU A 82 -12.82 5.37 6.39
CA GLU A 82 -12.61 5.25 7.83
C GLU A 82 -12.22 3.81 8.20
N PRO A 83 -11.56 3.60 9.35
CA PRO A 83 -11.23 2.24 9.80
C PRO A 83 -12.49 1.40 10.01
N ASP A 84 -12.53 0.23 9.38
CA ASP A 84 -13.59 -0.77 9.54
C ASP A 84 -12.96 -2.07 10.07
N GLU A 85 -13.30 -2.40 11.30
CA GLU A 85 -12.76 -3.59 11.97
C GLU A 85 -13.19 -4.89 11.26
N ASN A 86 -14.44 -5.00 10.83
CA ASN A 86 -14.92 -6.17 10.12
C ASN A 86 -14.19 -6.40 8.81
N LEU A 87 -13.96 -5.33 8.04
CA LEU A 87 -13.21 -5.38 6.80
C LEU A 87 -11.76 -5.79 7.05
N TYR A 88 -11.11 -5.20 8.04
CA TYR A 88 -9.74 -5.53 8.42
C TYR A 88 -9.59 -7.00 8.80
N LEU A 89 -10.45 -7.50 9.67
CA LEU A 89 -10.43 -8.90 10.12
C LEU A 89 -10.73 -9.88 8.98
N ALA A 90 -11.63 -9.53 8.07
CA ALA A 90 -11.92 -10.34 6.90
C ALA A 90 -10.74 -10.42 5.91
N ALA A 91 -9.99 -9.34 5.76
CA ALA A 91 -8.91 -9.22 4.79
C ALA A 91 -7.55 -9.71 5.29
N ARG A 92 -7.30 -9.70 6.60
CA ARG A 92 -5.96 -9.95 7.15
C ARG A 92 -5.35 -11.30 6.79
N ASN A 93 -6.16 -12.33 6.53
CA ASN A 93 -5.69 -13.67 6.16
C ASN A 93 -5.42 -13.81 4.65
N LEU A 94 -5.77 -12.82 3.85
CA LEU A 94 -5.56 -12.83 2.40
C LEU A 94 -4.26 -12.10 2.06
N PRO A 95 -3.22 -12.80 1.56
CA PRO A 95 -1.94 -12.17 1.26
C PRO A 95 -2.01 -11.22 0.06
N GLN A 96 -2.97 -11.42 -0.84
CA GLN A 96 -3.15 -10.62 -2.03
C GLN A 96 -4.05 -9.39 -1.85
N VAL A 97 -4.67 -9.24 -0.68
CA VAL A 97 -5.57 -8.13 -0.36
C VAL A 97 -5.01 -7.35 0.82
N ASP A 98 -4.99 -6.05 0.70
CA ASP A 98 -4.63 -5.14 1.78
C ASP A 98 -5.71 -4.08 1.96
N VAL A 99 -5.92 -3.64 3.19
CA VAL A 99 -6.92 -2.64 3.55
C VAL A 99 -6.24 -1.48 4.24
N VAL A 100 -6.43 -0.30 3.71
CA VAL A 100 -5.89 0.95 4.26
C VAL A 100 -6.98 2.02 4.29
N ASP A 101 -6.77 3.04 5.12
CA ASP A 101 -7.57 4.26 5.06
C ASP A 101 -6.93 5.26 4.08
N THR A 102 -7.56 6.40 3.89
CA THR A 102 -7.05 7.44 2.98
C THR A 102 -5.73 8.03 3.42
N THR A 103 -5.42 8.02 4.72
CA THR A 103 -4.13 8.49 5.25
C THR A 103 -3.04 7.44 5.15
N GLY A 104 -3.39 6.16 5.23
CA GLY A 104 -2.47 5.04 5.11
C GLY A 104 -2.17 4.60 3.68
N ALA A 105 -2.89 5.14 2.69
CA ALA A 105 -2.65 4.85 1.28
C ALA A 105 -1.41 5.61 0.80
N ASP A 106 -0.27 4.96 0.85
CA ASP A 106 1.01 5.50 0.42
C ASP A 106 1.31 5.20 -1.06
N PRO A 107 2.26 5.91 -1.69
CA PRO A 107 2.64 5.66 -3.07
C PRO A 107 3.07 4.23 -3.35
N VAL A 108 3.77 3.59 -2.43
CA VAL A 108 4.26 2.20 -2.60
C VAL A 108 3.10 1.23 -2.70
N SER A 109 2.13 1.32 -1.79
CA SER A 109 0.94 0.47 -1.79
C SER A 109 0.09 0.67 -3.04
N LEU A 110 -0.11 1.92 -3.45
CA LEU A 110 -0.89 2.27 -4.64
C LEU A 110 -0.27 1.72 -5.93
N VAL A 111 1.03 1.86 -6.09
CA VAL A 111 1.75 1.38 -7.29
C VAL A 111 1.88 -0.14 -7.28
N GLY A 112 2.14 -0.71 -6.11
CA GLY A 112 2.39 -2.15 -5.96
C GLY A 112 1.16 -3.03 -6.10
N SER A 113 -0.04 -2.46 -6.11
CA SER A 113 -1.30 -3.20 -6.21
C SER A 113 -1.75 -3.34 -7.66
N ASP A 114 -2.27 -4.51 -8.04
CA ASP A 114 -2.80 -4.73 -9.39
C ASP A 114 -4.06 -3.90 -9.63
N ARG A 115 -4.92 -3.82 -8.63
CA ARG A 115 -6.16 -3.02 -8.63
C ARG A 115 -6.29 -2.26 -7.33
N VAL A 116 -6.86 -1.08 -7.39
CA VAL A 116 -7.20 -0.27 -6.23
C VAL A 116 -8.72 -0.12 -6.18
N LEU A 117 -9.33 -0.62 -5.12
CA LEU A 117 -10.75 -0.46 -4.84
C LEU A 117 -10.91 0.69 -3.83
N MET A 118 -11.71 1.67 -4.17
CA MET A 118 -11.88 2.88 -3.38
C MET A 118 -13.36 3.17 -3.19
N THR A 119 -13.76 3.57 -2.00
CA THR A 119 -15.12 4.07 -1.78
C THR A 119 -15.26 5.49 -2.33
N ALA A 120 -16.47 5.88 -2.70
CA ALA A 120 -16.73 7.24 -3.20
C ALA A 120 -16.36 8.32 -2.18
N VAL A 121 -16.58 8.05 -0.89
CA VAL A 121 -16.20 8.97 0.19
C VAL A 121 -14.68 9.09 0.30
N ALA A 122 -13.96 7.96 0.20
CA ALA A 122 -12.51 7.96 0.20
C ALA A 122 -11.93 8.75 -0.98
N LEU A 123 -12.52 8.60 -2.16
CA LEU A 123 -12.12 9.37 -3.33
C LEU A 123 -12.28 10.89 -3.11
N ARG A 124 -13.40 11.31 -2.54
CA ARG A 124 -13.62 12.73 -2.21
C ARG A 124 -12.60 13.25 -1.20
N GLN A 125 -12.26 12.45 -0.20
CA GLN A 125 -11.21 12.80 0.77
C GLN A 125 -9.85 13.00 0.09
N PHE A 126 -9.50 12.17 -0.90
CA PHE A 126 -8.30 12.37 -1.72
C PHE A 126 -8.36 13.64 -2.53
N GLU A 127 -9.48 13.92 -3.18
CA GLU A 127 -9.67 15.15 -3.97
C GLU A 127 -9.45 16.39 -3.11
N GLU A 128 -10.06 16.45 -1.92
CA GLU A 128 -9.90 17.57 -0.97
C GLU A 128 -8.45 17.70 -0.48
N ARG A 129 -7.80 16.61 -0.15
CA ARG A 129 -6.45 16.62 0.41
C ARG A 129 -5.37 16.94 -0.63
N LEU A 130 -5.60 16.56 -1.87
CA LEU A 130 -4.65 16.77 -2.98
C LEU A 130 -4.93 18.04 -3.80
N ALA A 131 -5.99 18.72 -3.48
CA ALA A 131 -6.37 19.98 -4.15
C ALA A 131 -5.33 21.08 -3.99
#